data_9fea6168b5d9777c4d0e6c92dcc40e87
#
_entry.id   9fea6168b5d9777c4d0e6c92dcc40e87
#
_cell.length_a   1.000
_cell.length_b   1.000
_cell.length_c   1.000
_cell.angle_alpha   90.00
_cell.angle_beta   90.00
_cell.angle_gamma   90.00
#
_symmetry.space_group_name_H-M   'P 1'
#
loop_
_entity.id
_entity.type
_entity.pdbx_description
1 polymer ?
#
loop_
_entity_poly.entity_id
_entity_poly.type
_entity_poly.pdbx_seq_one_letter_code
_entity_poly.pdbx_strand_id
1 'polypeptide(L)'
;MKKLLFISISLVALVVTASAQDRKPSVATRPFVVKTQQQVSDIQNALAKKSGNTSEDIVALPGNQMRVAVFHDEKRVDDNVELHDTSDDIYYVLDGTATLMLGGTLDSPKEVSPGEWRAKSATGASKVVIQKGDLVVVPRGTPHQRTVTDKRFSMILVKVYATEQPAK
;
A
#
# COMPACT_ATOMS: atom_id res chain seq x y z
N MET A 1 -28.78 -40.26 -62.13
CA MET A 1 -29.63 -39.87 -60.96
C MET A 1 -28.75 -39.68 -59.74
N LYS A 2 -28.44 -38.41 -59.37
CA LYS A 2 -27.63 -38.09 -58.19
C LYS A 2 -28.54 -37.85 -56.98
N LYS A 3 -28.43 -38.69 -55.94
CA LYS A 3 -29.21 -38.53 -54.72
C LYS A 3 -28.47 -37.48 -53.82
N LEU A 4 -29.12 -36.34 -53.55
CA LEU A 4 -28.68 -35.36 -52.57
C LEU A 4 -29.06 -35.87 -51.18
N LEU A 5 -28.07 -36.01 -50.32
CA LEU A 5 -28.25 -36.37 -48.91
C LEU A 5 -28.32 -35.03 -48.13
N PHE A 6 -29.46 -34.70 -47.55
CA PHE A 6 -29.61 -33.56 -46.64
C PHE A 6 -29.23 -34.01 -45.21
N ILE A 7 -28.16 -33.47 -44.70
CA ILE A 7 -27.76 -33.63 -43.29
C ILE A 7 -28.36 -32.44 -42.51
N SER A 8 -29.38 -32.74 -41.70
CA SER A 8 -29.95 -31.78 -40.76
C SER A 8 -29.07 -31.72 -39.52
N ILE A 9 -28.40 -30.58 -39.30
CA ILE A 9 -27.65 -30.29 -38.06
C ILE A 9 -28.63 -29.68 -37.07
N SER A 10 -29.03 -30.43 -36.07
CA SER A 10 -29.83 -29.93 -34.95
C SER A 10 -28.91 -29.20 -33.96
N LEU A 11 -29.03 -27.88 -33.89
CA LEU A 11 -28.33 -27.04 -32.91
C LEU A 11 -29.04 -27.16 -31.54
N VAL A 12 -28.48 -27.93 -30.63
CA VAL A 12 -28.98 -27.99 -29.23
C VAL A 12 -28.44 -26.76 -28.50
N ALA A 13 -29.28 -25.77 -28.27
CA ALA A 13 -28.96 -24.62 -27.42
C ALA A 13 -28.96 -25.06 -25.95
N LEU A 14 -27.78 -25.14 -25.34
CA LEU A 14 -27.64 -25.38 -23.93
C LEU A 14 -27.97 -24.07 -23.16
N VAL A 15 -29.19 -23.98 -22.62
CA VAL A 15 -29.59 -22.86 -21.75
C VAL A 15 -28.97 -23.09 -20.38
N VAL A 16 -27.84 -22.44 -20.08
CA VAL A 16 -27.28 -22.40 -18.75
C VAL A 16 -28.10 -21.40 -17.93
N THR A 17 -29.04 -21.90 -17.13
CA THR A 17 -29.71 -21.08 -16.12
C THR A 17 -28.72 -20.78 -15.00
N ALA A 18 -28.14 -19.59 -15.00
CA ALA A 18 -27.40 -19.07 -13.88
C ALA A 18 -28.41 -18.82 -12.74
N SER A 19 -28.52 -19.74 -11.80
CA SER A 19 -29.24 -19.50 -10.56
C SER A 19 -28.51 -18.38 -9.80
N ALA A 20 -29.16 -17.24 -9.64
CA ALA A 20 -28.70 -16.20 -8.74
C ALA A 20 -28.66 -16.80 -7.32
N GLN A 21 -27.46 -17.10 -6.85
CA GLN A 21 -27.27 -17.61 -5.50
C GLN A 21 -27.58 -16.46 -4.54
N ASP A 22 -28.58 -16.61 -3.67
CA ASP A 22 -28.91 -15.65 -2.62
C ASP A 22 -27.69 -15.44 -1.72
N ARG A 23 -26.91 -14.38 -2.02
CA ARG A 23 -25.74 -14.00 -1.20
C ARG A 23 -26.22 -13.31 0.06
N LYS A 24 -25.80 -13.81 1.20
CA LYS A 24 -25.97 -13.14 2.48
C LYS A 24 -24.82 -12.17 2.70
N PRO A 25 -25.07 -10.99 3.34
CA PRO A 25 -23.98 -10.11 3.75
C PRO A 25 -23.00 -10.82 4.67
N SER A 26 -21.71 -10.53 4.51
CA SER A 26 -20.68 -11.02 5.43
C SER A 26 -20.80 -10.37 6.80
N VAL A 27 -20.40 -11.10 7.83
CA VAL A 27 -20.31 -10.56 9.19
C VAL A 27 -18.89 -10.05 9.41
N ALA A 28 -18.75 -8.92 10.13
CA ALA A 28 -17.44 -8.38 10.47
C ALA A 28 -16.65 -9.39 11.32
N THR A 29 -15.43 -9.69 10.89
CA THR A 29 -14.52 -10.62 11.59
C THR A 29 -13.64 -9.91 12.60
N ARG A 30 -13.65 -8.56 12.63
CA ARG A 30 -12.79 -7.73 13.48
C ARG A 30 -13.56 -6.51 13.98
N PRO A 31 -13.18 -5.96 15.14
CA PRO A 31 -13.74 -4.73 15.63
C PRO A 31 -13.35 -3.55 14.71
N PHE A 32 -14.24 -2.57 14.64
CA PHE A 32 -13.88 -1.27 14.05
C PHE A 32 -12.89 -0.52 14.97
N VAL A 33 -12.05 0.33 14.35
CA VAL A 33 -11.10 1.21 15.06
C VAL A 33 -11.45 2.65 14.73
N VAL A 34 -11.59 3.48 15.77
CA VAL A 34 -11.77 4.93 15.62
C VAL A 34 -10.63 5.61 16.39
N LYS A 35 -9.90 6.49 15.72
CA LYS A 35 -8.96 7.42 16.35
C LYS A 35 -9.42 8.84 16.07
N THR A 36 -9.76 9.57 17.12
CA THR A 36 -10.12 10.99 17.00
C THR A 36 -8.90 11.81 16.59
N GLN A 37 -9.12 13.03 16.11
CA GLN A 37 -8.04 13.98 15.80
C GLN A 37 -7.12 14.16 17.03
N GLN A 38 -7.68 14.28 18.23
CA GLN A 38 -6.89 14.43 19.45
C GLN A 38 -6.00 13.21 19.70
N GLN A 39 -6.53 11.99 19.57
CA GLN A 39 -5.74 10.77 19.76
C GLN A 39 -4.63 10.62 18.73
N VAL A 40 -4.85 11.01 17.47
CA VAL A 40 -3.77 11.04 16.47
C VAL A 40 -2.70 12.06 16.84
N SER A 41 -3.11 13.26 17.29
CA SER A 41 -2.18 14.29 17.76
C SER A 41 -1.38 13.85 19.00
N ASP A 42 -2.01 13.11 19.91
CA ASP A 42 -1.32 12.58 21.10
C ASP A 42 -0.24 11.55 20.69
N ILE A 43 -0.54 10.67 19.72
CA ILE A 43 0.44 9.75 19.15
C ILE A 43 1.60 10.52 18.51
N GLN A 44 1.32 11.52 17.65
CA GLN A 44 2.36 12.35 17.05
C GLN A 44 3.28 12.98 18.12
N ASN A 45 2.68 13.59 19.14
CA ASN A 45 3.41 14.24 20.22
C ASN A 45 4.25 13.24 21.05
N ALA A 46 3.75 12.03 21.25
CA ALA A 46 4.50 10.97 21.93
C ALA A 46 5.68 10.47 21.09
N LEU A 47 5.49 10.30 19.78
CA LEU A 47 6.55 9.89 18.86
C LEU A 47 7.64 10.99 18.73
N ALA A 48 7.24 12.26 18.66
CA ALA A 48 8.17 13.40 18.57
C ALA A 48 9.07 13.60 19.79
N LYS A 49 8.77 12.95 20.91
CA LYS A 49 9.64 12.92 22.12
C LYS A 49 10.69 11.81 22.08
N LYS A 50 10.56 10.87 21.15
CA LYS A 50 11.53 9.79 20.94
C LYS A 50 12.58 10.26 19.94
N SER A 51 13.83 9.84 20.13
CA SER A 51 14.89 10.12 19.15
C SER A 51 14.76 9.24 17.91
N GLY A 52 15.15 9.81 16.77
CA GLY A 52 15.20 9.12 15.48
C GLY A 52 13.84 8.95 14.81
N ASN A 53 13.78 8.01 13.87
CA ASN A 53 12.58 7.72 13.09
C ASN A 53 11.75 6.66 13.82
N THR A 54 10.51 6.97 14.14
CA THR A 54 9.65 6.15 14.99
C THR A 54 8.25 6.00 14.38
N SER A 55 7.52 4.96 14.80
CA SER A 55 6.13 4.79 14.40
C SER A 55 5.30 4.11 15.47
N GLU A 56 3.97 4.26 15.39
CA GLU A 56 2.99 3.57 16.21
C GLU A 56 1.84 3.07 15.34
N ASP A 57 1.53 1.79 15.46
CA ASP A 57 0.46 1.16 14.70
C ASP A 57 -0.91 1.48 15.30
N ILE A 58 -1.83 1.97 14.46
CA ILE A 58 -3.27 2.07 14.75
C ILE A 58 -3.96 0.76 14.41
N VAL A 59 -3.61 0.19 13.26
CA VAL A 59 -4.01 -1.15 12.82
C VAL A 59 -2.75 -1.90 12.45
N ALA A 60 -2.42 -2.92 13.24
CA ALA A 60 -1.21 -3.70 13.05
C ALA A 60 -1.45 -4.95 12.19
N LEU A 61 -0.38 -5.47 11.63
CA LEU A 61 -0.27 -6.83 11.17
C LEU A 61 0.13 -7.71 12.37
N PRO A 62 -0.14 -8.97 12.38
CA PRO A 62 -0.57 -9.87 11.31
C PRO A 62 -2.09 -10.04 11.21
N GLY A 63 -2.49 -10.82 10.21
CA GLY A 63 -3.88 -11.20 10.00
C GLY A 63 -4.74 -10.07 9.41
N ASN A 64 -4.13 -9.05 8.81
CA ASN A 64 -4.76 -7.94 8.11
C ASN A 64 -4.24 -7.81 6.68
N GLN A 65 -5.10 -7.34 5.77
CA GLN A 65 -4.65 -6.85 4.46
C GLN A 65 -4.20 -5.39 4.50
N MET A 66 -4.28 -4.76 5.66
CA MET A 66 -4.00 -3.35 5.83
C MET A 66 -3.23 -3.10 7.13
N ARG A 67 -2.20 -2.28 7.05
CA ARG A 67 -1.54 -1.64 8.19
C ARG A 67 -1.84 -0.16 8.17
N VAL A 68 -2.19 0.41 9.31
CA VAL A 68 -2.32 1.87 9.48
C VAL A 68 -1.43 2.28 10.63
N ALA A 69 -0.52 3.23 10.39
CA ALA A 69 0.42 3.67 11.41
C ALA A 69 0.68 5.19 11.32
N VAL A 70 0.93 5.82 12.46
CA VAL A 70 1.52 7.15 12.50
C VAL A 70 3.03 7.01 12.46
N PHE A 71 3.68 7.72 11.56
CA PHE A 71 5.13 7.82 11.43
C PHE A 71 5.62 9.20 11.87
N HIS A 72 6.77 9.22 12.49
CA HIS A 72 7.52 10.42 12.82
C HIS A 72 8.97 10.21 12.40
N ASP A 73 9.45 11.08 11.51
CA ASP A 73 10.85 11.15 11.10
C ASP A 73 11.47 12.43 11.67
N GLU A 74 12.47 12.28 12.53
CA GLU A 74 13.29 13.40 13.01
C GLU A 74 14.27 13.86 11.94
N LYS A 75 14.95 12.90 11.31
CA LYS A 75 15.82 13.09 10.17
C LYS A 75 15.89 11.79 9.37
N ARG A 76 15.72 11.88 8.06
CA ARG A 76 15.78 10.73 7.16
C ARG A 76 16.56 11.11 5.91
N VAL A 77 17.81 10.70 5.85
CA VAL A 77 18.72 10.95 4.73
C VAL A 77 19.46 9.67 4.38
N ASP A 78 19.86 9.55 3.11
CA ASP A 78 20.66 8.43 2.60
C ASP A 78 20.03 7.02 2.79
N ASP A 79 18.72 6.96 2.97
CA ASP A 79 18.00 5.70 3.02
C ASP A 79 18.04 5.00 1.65
N ASN A 80 17.80 3.69 1.66
CA ASN A 80 17.64 2.96 0.41
C ASN A 80 16.31 3.35 -0.27
N VAL A 81 16.31 3.24 -1.60
CA VAL A 81 15.06 3.24 -2.37
C VAL A 81 14.35 1.93 -2.15
N GLU A 82 13.07 2.00 -1.87
CA GLU A 82 12.19 0.87 -1.60
C GLU A 82 11.30 0.57 -2.80
N LEU A 83 10.95 -0.70 -2.98
CA LEU A 83 9.88 -1.15 -3.87
C LEU A 83 9.19 -2.35 -3.23
N HIS A 84 7.87 -2.34 -3.27
CA HIS A 84 7.02 -3.42 -2.76
C HIS A 84 6.26 -4.07 -3.91
N ASP A 85 6.39 -5.39 -4.10
CA ASP A 85 5.66 -6.12 -5.15
C ASP A 85 4.20 -6.38 -4.75
N THR A 86 3.92 -6.42 -3.45
CA THR A 86 2.66 -6.94 -2.91
C THR A 86 1.84 -5.93 -2.11
N SER A 87 2.31 -4.69 -1.98
CA SER A 87 1.59 -3.66 -1.22
C SER A 87 1.63 -2.29 -1.88
N ASP A 88 0.53 -1.57 -1.75
CA ASP A 88 0.42 -0.15 -2.08
C ASP A 88 0.61 0.68 -0.80
N ASP A 89 1.31 1.80 -0.90
CA ASP A 89 1.49 2.74 0.21
C ASP A 89 0.66 4.01 -0.04
N ILE A 90 -0.07 4.45 0.99
CA ILE A 90 -0.80 5.71 0.97
C ILE A 90 -0.27 6.56 2.13
N TYR A 91 0.20 7.77 1.83
CA TYR A 91 0.69 8.73 2.81
C TYR A 91 -0.29 9.88 2.93
N TYR A 92 -0.69 10.21 4.15
CA TYR A 92 -1.36 11.47 4.47
C TYR A 92 -0.48 12.26 5.44
N VAL A 93 0.01 13.41 4.97
CA VAL A 93 0.97 14.22 5.73
C VAL A 93 0.27 14.97 6.84
N LEU A 94 0.69 14.72 8.08
CA LEU A 94 0.14 15.36 9.28
C LEU A 94 0.88 16.65 9.63
N ASP A 95 2.20 16.68 9.47
CA ASP A 95 3.04 17.84 9.81
C ASP A 95 4.40 17.77 9.11
N GLY A 96 5.01 18.95 8.86
CA GLY A 96 6.33 19.08 8.24
C GLY A 96 6.34 18.92 6.73
N THR A 97 7.55 18.75 6.19
CA THR A 97 7.81 18.56 4.77
C THR A 97 8.77 17.41 4.54
N ALA A 98 8.60 16.70 3.42
CA ALA A 98 9.54 15.69 2.96
C ALA A 98 9.70 15.78 1.44
N THR A 99 10.84 15.30 0.93
CA THR A 99 11.02 15.08 -0.51
C THR A 99 10.80 13.59 -0.77
N LEU A 100 9.85 13.29 -1.66
CA LEU A 100 9.67 11.94 -2.21
C LEU A 100 10.39 11.85 -3.55
N MET A 101 11.16 10.80 -3.73
CA MET A 101 11.59 10.29 -5.01
C MET A 101 10.63 9.16 -5.40
N LEU A 102 10.06 9.23 -6.61
CA LEU A 102 9.01 8.31 -7.08
C LEU A 102 9.29 7.82 -8.49
N GLY A 103 9.07 6.53 -8.73
CA GLY A 103 9.17 5.90 -10.03
C GLY A 103 10.62 5.61 -10.46
N GLY A 104 10.81 5.49 -11.77
CA GLY A 104 12.08 5.06 -12.35
C GLY A 104 12.32 3.55 -12.23
N THR A 105 13.58 3.17 -12.35
CA THR A 105 14.04 1.78 -12.26
C THR A 105 15.11 1.67 -11.18
N LEU A 106 14.98 0.70 -10.28
CA LEU A 106 15.97 0.46 -9.23
C LEU A 106 17.33 0.05 -9.83
N ASP A 107 18.39 0.65 -9.32
CA ASP A 107 19.76 0.35 -9.73
C ASP A 107 20.33 -0.78 -8.86
N SER A 108 20.63 -1.95 -9.47
CA SER A 108 21.14 -3.14 -8.77
C SER A 108 20.31 -3.54 -7.53
N PRO A 109 19.00 -3.80 -7.67
CA PRO A 109 18.12 -4.09 -6.55
C PRO A 109 18.49 -5.40 -5.85
N LYS A 110 18.24 -5.43 -4.54
CA LYS A 110 18.31 -6.64 -3.71
C LYS A 110 16.97 -6.91 -3.08
N GLU A 111 16.49 -8.12 -3.20
CA GLU A 111 15.34 -8.58 -2.43
C GLU A 111 15.79 -8.86 -1.00
N VAL A 112 15.18 -8.16 -0.03
CA VAL A 112 15.52 -8.28 1.40
C VAL A 112 14.55 -9.18 2.16
N SER A 113 13.36 -9.34 1.62
CA SER A 113 12.35 -10.35 2.00
C SER A 113 11.39 -10.53 0.82
N PRO A 114 10.57 -11.58 0.76
CA PRO A 114 9.70 -11.84 -0.40
C PRO A 114 8.86 -10.61 -0.81
N GLY A 115 9.11 -10.11 -2.03
CA GLY A 115 8.45 -8.94 -2.60
C GLY A 115 8.89 -7.59 -2.03
N GLU A 116 9.94 -7.54 -1.19
CA GLU A 116 10.50 -6.33 -0.61
C GLU A 116 11.90 -6.06 -1.19
N TRP A 117 12.01 -5.05 -2.02
CA TRP A 117 13.23 -4.70 -2.73
C TRP A 117 13.87 -3.43 -2.18
N ARG A 118 15.20 -3.38 -2.20
CA ARG A 118 16.00 -2.22 -1.81
C ARG A 118 17.11 -1.99 -2.82
N ALA A 119 17.37 -0.70 -3.12
CA ALA A 119 18.50 -0.26 -3.94
C ALA A 119 19.08 1.03 -3.36
N LYS A 120 20.30 1.38 -3.74
CA LYS A 120 20.92 2.66 -3.34
C LYS A 120 20.37 3.84 -4.13
N SER A 121 19.92 3.60 -5.36
CA SER A 121 19.40 4.62 -6.27
C SER A 121 18.34 4.05 -7.20
N ALA A 122 17.64 4.94 -7.91
CA ALA A 122 16.78 4.61 -9.03
C ALA A 122 17.01 5.60 -10.17
N THR A 123 17.20 5.08 -11.38
CA THR A 123 17.38 5.89 -12.58
C THR A 123 16.03 6.31 -13.16
N GLY A 124 15.88 7.59 -13.54
CA GLY A 124 14.66 8.12 -14.16
C GLY A 124 13.53 8.43 -13.18
N ALA A 125 13.81 8.44 -11.88
CA ALA A 125 12.83 8.81 -10.85
C ALA A 125 12.56 10.32 -10.84
N SER A 126 11.36 10.71 -10.45
CA SER A 126 10.93 12.10 -10.23
C SER A 126 11.00 12.47 -8.75
N LYS A 127 11.29 13.73 -8.44
CA LYS A 127 11.26 14.26 -7.07
C LYS A 127 10.06 15.18 -6.88
N VAL A 128 9.34 14.98 -5.78
CA VAL A 128 8.18 15.79 -5.38
C VAL A 128 8.34 16.18 -3.91
N VAL A 129 8.12 17.45 -3.60
CA VAL A 129 8.03 17.91 -2.20
C VAL A 129 6.60 17.73 -1.74
N ILE A 130 6.43 17.09 -0.60
CA ILE A 130 5.14 16.92 0.06
C ILE A 130 5.13 17.65 1.39
N GLN A 131 3.96 18.13 1.79
CA GLN A 131 3.76 18.94 2.99
C GLN A 131 2.43 18.61 3.67
N LYS A 132 2.22 19.19 4.84
CA LYS A 132 0.98 19.02 5.62
C LYS A 132 -0.28 19.14 4.77
N GLY A 133 -1.15 18.13 4.87
CA GLY A 133 -2.40 18.02 4.13
C GLY A 133 -2.30 17.27 2.80
N ASP A 134 -1.10 17.02 2.29
CA ASP A 134 -0.92 16.27 1.05
C ASP A 134 -1.24 14.78 1.23
N LEU A 135 -1.84 14.21 0.19
CA LEU A 135 -2.11 12.79 0.05
C LEU A 135 -1.30 12.24 -1.12
N VAL A 136 -0.58 11.16 -0.87
CA VAL A 136 0.21 10.45 -1.90
C VAL A 136 -0.22 9.01 -1.95
N VAL A 137 -0.40 8.48 -3.16
CA VAL A 137 -0.61 7.05 -3.40
C VAL A 137 0.57 6.52 -4.18
N VAL A 138 1.27 5.54 -3.62
CA VAL A 138 2.40 4.84 -4.23
C VAL A 138 1.95 3.42 -4.54
N PRO A 139 1.58 3.11 -5.79
CA PRO A 139 1.19 1.76 -6.17
C PRO A 139 2.36 0.77 -6.01
N ARG A 140 2.05 -0.48 -5.72
CA ARG A 140 3.03 -1.58 -5.74
C ARG A 140 3.84 -1.57 -7.03
N GLY A 141 5.09 -1.99 -6.96
CA GLY A 141 6.02 -1.95 -8.08
C GLY A 141 6.60 -0.56 -8.37
N THR A 142 6.23 0.48 -7.60
CA THR A 142 6.79 1.83 -7.77
C THR A 142 8.01 2.01 -6.87
N PRO A 143 9.22 2.21 -7.41
CA PRO A 143 10.37 2.65 -6.61
C PRO A 143 10.07 3.95 -5.89
N HIS A 144 10.38 4.03 -4.60
CA HIS A 144 10.14 5.24 -3.83
C HIS A 144 11.13 5.39 -2.68
N GLN A 145 11.39 6.64 -2.30
CA GLN A 145 12.25 7.00 -1.17
C GLN A 145 11.75 8.30 -0.56
N ARG A 146 11.67 8.35 0.76
CA ARG A 146 11.35 9.59 1.49
C ARG A 146 12.60 10.16 2.15
N THR A 147 12.88 11.45 1.88
CA THR A 147 13.95 12.21 2.50
C THR A 147 13.36 13.31 3.36
N VAL A 148 13.84 13.40 4.61
CA VAL A 148 13.50 14.46 5.58
C VAL A 148 14.81 15.10 6.02
N THR A 149 15.04 16.36 5.63
CA THR A 149 16.25 17.12 5.97
C THR A 149 16.01 18.11 7.11
N ASP A 150 14.79 18.60 7.23
CA ASP A 150 14.38 19.57 8.24
C ASP A 150 13.80 18.90 9.48
N LYS A 151 13.49 19.74 10.47
CA LYS A 151 13.37 19.37 11.87
C LYS A 151 12.41 18.24 12.23
N ARG A 152 11.42 17.89 11.43
CA ARG A 152 10.53 16.74 11.62
C ARG A 152 9.50 16.65 10.51
N PHE A 153 9.09 15.45 10.28
CA PHE A 153 8.01 15.12 9.38
C PHE A 153 7.14 14.05 10.03
N SER A 154 5.82 14.15 9.87
CA SER A 154 4.90 13.18 10.41
C SER A 154 3.79 12.89 9.41
N MET A 155 3.41 11.61 9.32
CA MET A 155 2.37 11.18 8.38
C MET A 155 1.60 9.99 8.95
N ILE A 156 0.40 9.76 8.41
CA ILE A 156 -0.26 8.45 8.47
C ILE A 156 0.20 7.66 7.24
N LEU A 157 0.73 6.47 7.48
CA LEU A 157 0.92 5.45 6.44
C LEU A 157 -0.27 4.49 6.49
N VAL A 158 -0.93 4.29 5.35
CA VAL A 158 -1.81 3.16 5.10
C VAL A 158 -1.14 2.26 4.07
N LYS A 159 -0.70 1.08 4.50
CA LYS A 159 -0.12 0.07 3.61
C LYS A 159 -1.19 -0.99 3.34
N VAL A 160 -1.53 -1.19 2.06
CA VAL A 160 -2.57 -2.12 1.62
C VAL A 160 -1.91 -3.29 0.90
N TYR A 161 -2.07 -4.49 1.43
CA TYR A 161 -1.47 -5.70 0.88
C TYR A 161 -2.42 -6.40 -0.08
N ALA A 162 -1.87 -7.03 -1.12
CA ALA A 162 -2.65 -7.80 -2.10
C ALA A 162 -3.38 -8.99 -1.46
N THR A 163 -2.80 -9.55 -0.40
CA THR A 163 -3.36 -10.67 0.36
C THR A 163 -3.25 -10.41 1.86
N GLU A 164 -4.03 -11.13 2.65
CA GLU A 164 -3.90 -11.13 4.11
C GLU A 164 -2.49 -11.55 4.53
N GLN A 165 -1.90 -10.80 5.44
CA GLN A 165 -0.55 -11.09 5.92
C GLN A 165 -0.61 -12.18 7.01
N PRO A 166 0.24 -13.23 6.91
CA PRO A 166 0.22 -14.33 7.87
C PRO A 166 0.50 -13.85 9.29
N ALA A 167 -0.07 -14.52 10.27
CA ALA A 167 0.35 -14.38 11.66
C ALA A 167 1.81 -14.83 11.79
N LYS A 168 2.63 -14.03 12.47
CA LYS A 168 4.00 -14.41 12.81
C LYS A 168 4.01 -15.40 13.95
#